data_22e91dd431f33db4178c9d89e598668b
#
_entry.id   22e91dd431f33db4178c9d89e598668b
#
_cell.length_a   1.000
_cell.length_b   1.000
_cell.length_c   1.000
_cell.angle_alpha   90.00
_cell.angle_beta   90.00
_cell.angle_gamma   90.00
#
_symmetry.space_group_name_H-M   'P 1'
#
loop_
_entity.id
_entity.type
_entity.pdbx_description
1 polymer ?
#
loop_
_entity_poly.entity_id
_entity_poly.type
_entity_poly.pdbx_seq_one_letter_code
_entity_poly.pdbx_strand_id
1 'polypeptide(L)'
;MTDDYEHYEAVVVGAGPGGAAAAAALARNDVETLVLERGVEAGSKNVSGGLIYAEESAPYTIADLFPGFREEASEREVTESYIHNIAGNRKKTFDLEGIHHHDTEWCDAVLRRKMDAWLAEQVHEMTRQTGGGVLEGVRVNGLLREDGEIVGVTTDELDPIRADLIVGADGVNSELARDAGLMDWEEPDEWFQGVKAVVDMPSDVIEERFDVPADGGASHLFSGDLFEGVRGGGFLYTNEDSLSIGTVFHLDSLAAERAEPQELLNNLLRHPLLDQWLQGEYTELEYSAKLVPDSKKVAHPSPHRGRLLVVGDAAGQMQAQGPIIKGMNHAVTAGGLAAEAFQEAKTRGDKHLAGQLYEQKLTEEGVMKKLRPRRYRWTRALTENGVVDGINKAVINSPLGTAGLKVFGGLTERAFNSPFLLGMIPDT
;
A
#
# COMPACT_ATOMS: atom_id res chain seq x y z
N MET A 1 -6.92 13.01 -41.38
CA MET A 1 -7.90 11.97 -41.01
C MET A 1 -8.05 12.10 -39.53
N THR A 2 -9.18 12.53 -39.03
CA THR A 2 -9.48 12.43 -37.59
C THR A 2 -9.74 10.94 -37.37
N ASP A 3 -8.79 10.28 -36.75
CA ASP A 3 -8.96 8.88 -36.35
C ASP A 3 -10.14 8.85 -35.39
N ASP A 4 -11.17 8.09 -35.75
CA ASP A 4 -12.44 7.97 -35.00
C ASP A 4 -12.24 6.96 -33.87
N TYR A 5 -11.33 7.31 -32.94
CA TYR A 5 -11.05 6.47 -31.77
C TYR A 5 -12.23 6.47 -30.80
N GLU A 6 -12.45 5.33 -30.14
CA GLU A 6 -13.42 5.24 -29.06
C GLU A 6 -13.13 6.30 -27.97
N HIS A 7 -14.19 6.88 -27.42
CA HIS A 7 -14.11 7.90 -26.39
C HIS A 7 -14.93 7.52 -25.19
N TYR A 8 -14.32 7.59 -24.02
CA TYR A 8 -14.96 7.43 -22.71
C TYR A 8 -14.84 8.74 -21.89
N GLU A 9 -15.79 8.97 -20.97
CA GLU A 9 -15.61 10.09 -20.03
C GLU A 9 -14.39 9.87 -19.14
N ALA A 10 -14.16 8.61 -18.67
CA ALA A 10 -12.99 8.25 -17.89
C ALA A 10 -12.38 6.92 -18.34
N VAL A 11 -11.04 6.86 -18.37
CA VAL A 11 -10.27 5.64 -18.51
C VAL A 11 -9.41 5.46 -17.27
N VAL A 12 -9.56 4.30 -16.60
CA VAL A 12 -8.77 3.90 -15.43
C VAL A 12 -7.79 2.82 -15.85
N VAL A 13 -6.50 3.00 -15.55
CA VAL A 13 -5.45 2.05 -15.93
C VAL A 13 -4.96 1.31 -14.71
N GLY A 14 -5.30 0.03 -14.63
CA GLY A 14 -5.04 -0.87 -13.52
C GLY A 14 -6.26 -1.11 -12.63
N ALA A 15 -6.61 -2.38 -12.39
CA ALA A 15 -7.74 -2.81 -11.56
C ALA A 15 -7.34 -3.16 -10.10
N GLY A 16 -6.19 -2.67 -9.62
CA GLY A 16 -5.82 -2.76 -8.20
C GLY A 16 -6.66 -1.83 -7.32
N PRO A 17 -6.46 -1.80 -5.98
CA PRO A 17 -7.32 -1.09 -5.03
C PRO A 17 -7.56 0.38 -5.37
N GLY A 18 -6.52 1.10 -5.86
CA GLY A 18 -6.66 2.52 -6.23
C GLY A 18 -7.50 2.73 -7.48
N GLY A 19 -7.29 1.90 -8.52
CA GLY A 19 -8.08 1.96 -9.74
C GLY A 19 -9.51 1.49 -9.55
N ALA A 20 -9.71 0.41 -8.79
CA ALA A 20 -11.04 -0.07 -8.43
C ALA A 20 -11.83 1.01 -7.65
N ALA A 21 -11.19 1.66 -6.67
CA ALA A 21 -11.81 2.74 -5.91
C ALA A 21 -12.18 3.94 -6.79
N ALA A 22 -11.28 4.35 -7.70
CA ALA A 22 -11.56 5.43 -8.64
C ALA A 22 -12.74 5.08 -9.56
N ALA A 23 -12.73 3.88 -10.16
CA ALA A 23 -13.77 3.44 -11.07
C ALA A 23 -15.14 3.29 -10.38
N ALA A 24 -15.17 2.72 -9.17
CA ALA A 24 -16.41 2.62 -8.39
C ALA A 24 -16.98 4.00 -8.03
N ALA A 25 -16.12 4.93 -7.59
CA ALA A 25 -16.54 6.30 -7.26
C ALA A 25 -16.99 7.08 -8.51
N LEU A 26 -16.36 6.90 -9.66
CA LEU A 26 -16.78 7.47 -10.94
C LEU A 26 -18.14 6.92 -11.37
N ALA A 27 -18.32 5.59 -11.36
CA ALA A 27 -19.57 4.94 -11.75
C ALA A 27 -20.75 5.37 -10.88
N ARG A 28 -20.55 5.56 -9.55
CA ARG A 28 -21.57 6.09 -8.64
C ARG A 28 -22.01 7.53 -8.96
N ASN A 29 -21.22 8.25 -9.73
CA ASN A 29 -21.52 9.59 -10.21
C ASN A 29 -21.92 9.61 -11.69
N ASP A 30 -22.42 8.49 -12.20
CA ASP A 30 -22.90 8.32 -13.58
C ASP A 30 -21.84 8.69 -14.65
N VAL A 31 -20.55 8.45 -14.36
CA VAL A 31 -19.45 8.67 -15.31
C VAL A 31 -19.20 7.40 -16.11
N GLU A 32 -19.27 7.48 -17.43
CA GLU A 32 -18.91 6.39 -18.33
C GLU A 32 -17.43 6.05 -18.19
N THR A 33 -17.12 4.89 -17.56
CA THR A 33 -15.77 4.54 -17.13
C THR A 33 -15.32 3.20 -17.70
N LEU A 34 -14.23 3.21 -18.47
CA LEU A 34 -13.52 2.02 -18.92
C LEU A 34 -12.32 1.75 -18.02
N VAL A 35 -12.19 0.52 -17.51
CA VAL A 35 -11.01 0.06 -16.74
C VAL A 35 -10.20 -0.89 -17.62
N LEU A 36 -8.89 -0.66 -17.72
CA LEU A 36 -7.95 -1.47 -18.48
C LEU A 36 -6.97 -2.15 -17.52
N GLU A 37 -7.00 -3.49 -17.48
CA GLU A 37 -6.10 -4.30 -16.65
C GLU A 37 -5.19 -5.15 -17.53
N ARG A 38 -3.88 -5.09 -17.30
CA ARG A 38 -2.90 -5.87 -18.08
C ARG A 38 -2.86 -7.36 -17.73
N GLY A 39 -3.34 -7.74 -16.53
CA GLY A 39 -3.46 -9.12 -16.11
C GLY A 39 -4.54 -9.84 -16.90
N VAL A 40 -4.35 -11.12 -17.19
CA VAL A 40 -5.41 -11.98 -17.77
C VAL A 40 -6.57 -12.14 -16.82
N GLU A 41 -6.35 -11.87 -15.56
CA GLU A 41 -7.28 -11.75 -14.45
C GLU A 41 -6.70 -10.72 -13.48
N ALA A 42 -7.54 -9.83 -12.94
CA ALA A 42 -7.10 -8.86 -11.95
C ALA A 42 -6.49 -9.57 -10.74
N GLY A 43 -5.40 -9.03 -10.20
CA GLY A 43 -4.66 -9.67 -9.09
C GLY A 43 -3.71 -10.79 -9.51
N SER A 44 -3.82 -11.40 -10.69
CA SER A 44 -2.98 -12.53 -11.11
C SER A 44 -1.47 -12.23 -11.17
N LYS A 45 -1.10 -10.96 -11.30
CA LYS A 45 0.30 -10.49 -11.28
C LYS A 45 0.72 -9.87 -9.94
N ASN A 46 -0.22 -9.71 -9.03
CA ASN A 46 0.00 -9.11 -7.72
C ASN A 46 -0.03 -10.18 -6.63
N VAL A 47 0.82 -11.18 -6.79
CA VAL A 47 0.96 -12.27 -5.83
C VAL A 47 1.50 -11.70 -4.54
N SER A 48 0.63 -11.22 -3.68
CA SER A 48 0.98 -10.78 -2.33
C SER A 48 -0.29 -10.58 -1.51
N GLY A 49 -0.28 -10.94 -0.27
CA GLY A 49 -1.25 -10.51 0.69
C GLY A 49 -0.69 -9.34 1.49
N GLY A 50 -1.48 -8.77 2.31
CA GLY A 50 -1.11 -7.66 3.18
C GLY A 50 -2.22 -7.39 4.15
N LEU A 51 -2.08 -6.29 4.86
CA LEU A 51 -3.12 -5.77 5.72
C LEU A 51 -3.74 -4.54 5.06
N ILE A 52 -5.08 -4.50 5.02
CA ILE A 52 -5.83 -3.31 4.63
C ILE A 52 -6.45 -2.68 5.87
N TYR A 53 -6.35 -1.37 5.96
CA TYR A 53 -6.78 -0.60 7.13
C TYR A 53 -7.95 0.31 6.75
N ALA A 54 -9.02 0.30 7.55
CA ALA A 54 -10.02 1.35 7.55
C ALA A 54 -9.64 2.41 8.58
N GLU A 55 -9.10 3.51 8.14
CA GLU A 55 -8.75 4.62 9.04
C GLU A 55 -9.96 5.53 9.26
N GLU A 56 -10.30 5.84 10.54
CA GLU A 56 -11.42 6.72 10.91
C GLU A 56 -11.34 8.09 10.25
N SER A 57 -10.12 8.58 10.01
CA SER A 57 -9.86 9.88 9.38
C SER A 57 -9.78 9.82 7.86
N ALA A 58 -9.95 8.65 7.23
CA ALA A 58 -9.93 8.55 5.77
C ALA A 58 -11.29 8.95 5.18
N PRO A 59 -11.32 9.79 4.12
CA PRO A 59 -12.58 10.16 3.46
C PRO A 59 -13.21 8.99 2.69
N TYR A 60 -12.41 7.97 2.37
CA TYR A 60 -12.84 6.73 1.71
C TYR A 60 -12.12 5.53 2.29
N THR A 61 -12.89 4.55 2.75
CA THR A 61 -12.42 3.20 3.02
C THR A 61 -12.85 2.27 1.88
N ILE A 62 -12.27 1.07 1.81
CA ILE A 62 -12.66 0.10 0.77
C ILE A 62 -14.10 -0.37 0.99
N ALA A 63 -14.55 -0.53 2.24
CA ALA A 63 -15.90 -0.97 2.57
C ALA A 63 -16.96 0.10 2.23
N ASP A 64 -16.63 1.39 2.26
CA ASP A 64 -17.52 2.47 1.81
C ASP A 64 -17.83 2.35 0.31
N LEU A 65 -16.81 1.97 -0.46
CA LEU A 65 -16.93 1.83 -1.91
C LEU A 65 -17.44 0.47 -2.35
N PHE A 66 -17.22 -0.56 -1.55
CA PHE A 66 -17.56 -1.94 -1.87
C PHE A 66 -18.24 -2.62 -0.65
N PRO A 67 -19.55 -2.39 -0.45
CA PRO A 67 -20.30 -3.13 0.55
C PRO A 67 -20.18 -4.65 0.32
N GLY A 68 -19.96 -5.43 1.38
CA GLY A 68 -19.67 -6.87 1.30
C GLY A 68 -18.18 -7.21 1.20
N PHE A 69 -17.27 -6.21 1.12
CA PHE A 69 -15.83 -6.46 1.02
C PHE A 69 -15.30 -7.36 2.13
N ARG A 70 -15.68 -7.09 3.38
CA ARG A 70 -15.16 -7.82 4.54
C ARG A 70 -15.61 -9.29 4.56
N GLU A 71 -16.81 -9.55 4.08
CA GLU A 71 -17.41 -10.89 4.07
C GLU A 71 -16.96 -11.74 2.87
N GLU A 72 -16.65 -11.10 1.72
CA GLU A 72 -16.44 -11.83 0.46
C GLU A 72 -14.99 -11.79 -0.04
N ALA A 73 -14.22 -10.75 0.31
CA ALA A 73 -12.90 -10.51 -0.27
C ALA A 73 -11.77 -10.36 0.75
N SER A 74 -12.07 -10.21 2.04
CA SER A 74 -11.06 -10.27 3.10
C SER A 74 -10.78 -11.70 3.55
N GLU A 75 -9.76 -11.88 4.36
CA GLU A 75 -9.37 -13.17 4.92
C GLU A 75 -9.78 -13.26 6.40
N ARG A 76 -9.12 -12.52 7.28
CA ARG A 76 -9.42 -12.45 8.71
C ARG A 76 -9.27 -11.03 9.21
N GLU A 77 -10.13 -10.64 10.15
CA GLU A 77 -9.90 -9.42 10.93
C GLU A 77 -8.70 -9.61 11.86
N VAL A 78 -7.74 -8.69 11.81
CA VAL A 78 -6.56 -8.73 12.67
C VAL A 78 -6.95 -8.20 14.05
N THR A 79 -7.18 -9.11 15.00
CA THR A 79 -7.53 -8.80 16.38
C THR A 79 -6.31 -8.73 17.30
N GLU A 80 -5.20 -9.36 16.88
CA GLU A 80 -3.97 -9.45 17.65
C GLU A 80 -2.78 -8.94 16.85
N SER A 81 -1.95 -8.07 17.44
CA SER A 81 -0.80 -7.48 16.76
C SER A 81 0.43 -7.42 17.65
N TYR A 82 1.53 -7.97 17.16
CA TYR A 82 2.78 -8.09 17.94
C TYR A 82 4.00 -7.66 17.13
N ILE A 83 5.00 -7.08 17.82
CA ILE A 83 6.35 -6.96 17.30
C ILE A 83 7.33 -7.80 18.12
N HIS A 84 8.13 -8.59 17.41
CA HIS A 84 9.20 -9.41 17.98
C HIS A 84 10.55 -8.79 17.63
N ASN A 85 11.25 -8.30 18.63
CA ASN A 85 12.62 -7.86 18.47
C ASN A 85 13.57 -9.00 18.89
N ILE A 86 14.44 -9.40 17.97
CA ILE A 86 15.31 -10.57 18.09
C ILE A 86 16.76 -10.11 18.21
N ALA A 87 17.47 -10.61 19.24
CA ALA A 87 18.89 -10.37 19.43
C ALA A 87 19.58 -11.71 19.83
N GLY A 88 20.26 -12.32 18.90
CA GLY A 88 20.78 -13.69 19.05
C GLY A 88 19.66 -14.67 19.41
N ASN A 89 19.82 -15.41 20.51
CA ASN A 89 18.81 -16.37 21.00
C ASN A 89 17.75 -15.70 21.91
N ARG A 90 17.71 -14.40 22.02
CA ARG A 90 16.76 -13.69 22.88
C ARG A 90 15.69 -13.05 22.02
N LYS A 91 14.44 -13.16 22.49
CA LYS A 91 13.29 -12.50 21.89
C LYS A 91 12.64 -11.58 22.92
N LYS A 92 12.19 -10.42 22.48
CA LYS A 92 11.31 -9.57 23.24
C LYS A 92 10.07 -9.26 22.39
N THR A 93 8.92 -9.61 22.90
CA THR A 93 7.63 -9.38 22.24
C THR A 93 6.94 -8.19 22.86
N PHE A 94 6.39 -7.33 22.03
CA PHE A 94 5.60 -6.18 22.43
C PHE A 94 4.25 -6.27 21.74
N ASP A 95 3.22 -6.01 22.49
CA ASP A 95 1.88 -5.84 22.00
C ASP A 95 1.76 -4.47 21.28
N LEU A 96 1.23 -4.48 20.09
CA LEU A 96 1.04 -3.29 19.25
C LEU A 96 -0.42 -2.82 19.21
N GLU A 97 -1.32 -3.41 19.99
CA GLU A 97 -2.75 -3.10 19.95
C GLU A 97 -3.01 -1.59 19.97
N GLY A 98 -2.40 -0.87 20.92
CA GLY A 98 -2.56 0.60 21.01
C GLY A 98 -1.87 1.42 19.92
N ILE A 99 -1.00 0.82 19.09
CA ILE A 99 -0.28 1.49 17.99
C ILE A 99 -0.90 1.12 16.64
N HIS A 100 -1.22 -0.14 16.45
CA HIS A 100 -1.74 -0.70 15.20
C HIS A 100 -3.17 -0.24 14.93
N HIS A 101 -3.96 -0.10 16.00
CA HIS A 101 -5.37 0.31 15.94
C HIS A 101 -5.59 1.80 16.23
N HIS A 102 -4.53 2.61 16.36
CA HIS A 102 -4.68 4.05 16.47
C HIS A 102 -5.23 4.64 15.15
N ASP A 103 -6.35 5.36 15.21
CA ASP A 103 -7.04 5.92 14.03
C ASP A 103 -7.45 4.81 13.01
N THR A 104 -7.76 3.61 13.51
CA THR A 104 -8.15 2.46 12.68
C THR A 104 -9.41 1.82 13.25
N GLU A 105 -10.49 1.83 12.48
CA GLU A 105 -11.78 1.23 12.84
C GLU A 105 -11.66 -0.32 12.77
N TRP A 106 -11.04 -0.83 11.70
CA TRP A 106 -10.76 -2.25 11.51
C TRP A 106 -9.54 -2.45 10.60
N CYS A 107 -8.95 -3.63 10.70
CA CYS A 107 -7.80 -4.05 9.90
C CYS A 107 -7.98 -5.50 9.49
N ASP A 108 -8.04 -5.77 8.20
CA ASP A 108 -8.22 -7.12 7.67
C ASP A 108 -6.99 -7.61 6.90
N ALA A 109 -6.65 -8.88 7.08
CA ALA A 109 -5.72 -9.58 6.19
C ALA A 109 -6.38 -9.80 4.84
N VAL A 110 -5.62 -9.69 3.76
CA VAL A 110 -6.11 -9.90 2.39
C VAL A 110 -5.08 -10.64 1.54
N LEU A 111 -5.56 -11.46 0.63
CA LEU A 111 -4.80 -12.02 -0.47
C LEU A 111 -5.14 -11.26 -1.74
N ARG A 112 -4.17 -10.55 -2.32
CA ARG A 112 -4.39 -9.65 -3.47
C ARG A 112 -5.01 -10.35 -4.67
N ARG A 113 -4.67 -11.62 -4.88
CA ARG A 113 -5.26 -12.42 -5.96
C ARG A 113 -6.78 -12.57 -5.81
N LYS A 114 -7.26 -12.87 -4.60
CA LYS A 114 -8.68 -13.00 -4.28
C LYS A 114 -9.36 -11.61 -4.27
N MET A 115 -8.76 -10.68 -3.56
CA MET A 115 -9.29 -9.33 -3.39
C MET A 115 -9.41 -8.56 -4.71
N ASP A 116 -8.33 -8.51 -5.50
CA ASP A 116 -8.32 -7.71 -6.73
C ASP A 116 -9.27 -8.29 -7.78
N ALA A 117 -9.39 -9.63 -7.88
CA ALA A 117 -10.37 -10.28 -8.77
C ALA A 117 -11.79 -9.93 -8.38
N TRP A 118 -12.12 -10.02 -7.09
CA TRP A 118 -13.44 -9.64 -6.58
C TRP A 118 -13.74 -8.16 -6.82
N LEU A 119 -12.78 -7.26 -6.56
CA LEU A 119 -12.94 -5.82 -6.83
C LEU A 119 -13.18 -5.55 -8.31
N ALA A 120 -12.48 -6.23 -9.21
CA ALA A 120 -12.67 -6.07 -10.66
C ALA A 120 -14.07 -6.51 -11.10
N GLU A 121 -14.62 -7.59 -10.52
CA GLU A 121 -15.99 -8.04 -10.78
C GLU A 121 -17.01 -6.99 -10.31
N GLN A 122 -16.87 -6.47 -9.08
CA GLN A 122 -17.75 -5.41 -8.57
C GLN A 122 -17.69 -4.16 -9.45
N VAL A 123 -16.50 -3.72 -9.81
CA VAL A 123 -16.28 -2.55 -10.69
C VAL A 123 -16.89 -2.80 -12.06
N HIS A 124 -16.74 -4.00 -12.62
CA HIS A 124 -17.34 -4.35 -13.92
C HIS A 124 -18.87 -4.17 -13.91
N GLU A 125 -19.52 -4.68 -12.88
CA GLU A 125 -20.97 -4.55 -12.72
C GLU A 125 -21.42 -3.09 -12.55
N MET A 126 -20.64 -2.28 -11.80
CA MET A 126 -20.95 -0.87 -11.60
C MET A 126 -20.75 -0.06 -12.89
N THR A 127 -19.61 -0.24 -13.57
CA THR A 127 -19.25 0.55 -14.76
C THR A 127 -20.08 0.17 -15.98
N ARG A 128 -20.54 -1.08 -16.10
CA ARG A 128 -21.48 -1.48 -17.17
C ARG A 128 -22.79 -0.70 -17.14
N GLN A 129 -23.25 -0.32 -15.97
CA GLN A 129 -24.50 0.45 -15.82
C GLN A 129 -24.38 1.85 -16.41
N THR A 130 -23.16 2.38 -16.51
CA THR A 130 -22.86 3.71 -17.05
C THR A 130 -22.29 3.66 -18.48
N GLY A 131 -22.25 2.48 -19.13
CA GLY A 131 -21.78 2.31 -20.51
C GLY A 131 -20.32 1.86 -20.63
N GLY A 132 -19.60 1.73 -19.53
CA GLY A 132 -18.21 1.28 -19.51
C GLY A 132 -18.01 -0.22 -19.24
N GLY A 133 -16.96 -0.60 -18.53
CA GLY A 133 -16.64 -1.97 -18.18
C GLY A 133 -15.21 -2.15 -17.70
N VAL A 134 -14.82 -3.39 -17.39
CA VAL A 134 -13.43 -3.79 -17.13
C VAL A 134 -12.98 -4.69 -18.28
N LEU A 135 -11.85 -4.36 -18.88
CA LEU A 135 -11.17 -5.18 -19.88
C LEU A 135 -9.85 -5.69 -19.30
N GLU A 136 -9.79 -6.99 -19.09
CA GLU A 136 -8.61 -7.69 -18.65
C GLU A 136 -7.76 -8.18 -19.82
N GLY A 137 -6.45 -8.38 -19.60
CA GLY A 137 -5.50 -8.76 -20.64
C GLY A 137 -5.11 -7.61 -21.58
N VAL A 138 -5.47 -6.38 -21.26
CA VAL A 138 -5.16 -5.19 -22.06
C VAL A 138 -4.05 -4.37 -21.38
N ARG A 139 -2.90 -4.25 -22.05
CA ARG A 139 -1.78 -3.46 -21.56
C ARG A 139 -1.80 -2.05 -22.15
N VAL A 140 -1.96 -1.06 -21.28
CA VAL A 140 -1.69 0.34 -21.65
C VAL A 140 -0.17 0.54 -21.66
N ASN A 141 0.36 1.04 -22.78
CA ASN A 141 1.78 1.23 -23.02
C ASN A 141 2.21 2.69 -23.13
N GLY A 142 1.27 3.66 -23.09
CA GLY A 142 1.58 5.07 -23.14
C GLY A 142 0.35 5.98 -23.15
N LEU A 143 0.64 7.27 -23.21
CA LEU A 143 -0.36 8.33 -23.30
C LEU A 143 -0.59 8.75 -24.76
N LEU A 144 -1.85 8.82 -25.18
CA LEU A 144 -2.22 9.41 -26.45
C LEU A 144 -2.13 10.93 -26.34
N ARG A 145 -1.37 11.56 -27.25
CA ARG A 145 -1.18 13.01 -27.29
C ARG A 145 -1.62 13.61 -28.63
N GLU A 146 -2.28 14.76 -28.57
CA GLU A 146 -2.60 15.59 -29.73
C GLU A 146 -2.16 17.02 -29.42
N ASP A 147 -1.44 17.62 -30.34
CA ASP A 147 -0.89 18.99 -30.21
C ASP A 147 -0.13 19.20 -28.86
N GLY A 148 0.44 18.12 -28.29
CA GLY A 148 1.14 18.12 -27.01
C GLY A 148 0.27 17.89 -25.78
N GLU A 149 -1.05 17.91 -25.94
CA GLU A 149 -2.01 17.64 -24.86
C GLU A 149 -2.29 16.14 -24.72
N ILE A 150 -2.42 15.67 -23.48
CA ILE A 150 -2.84 14.30 -23.17
C ILE A 150 -4.34 14.20 -23.44
N VAL A 151 -4.75 13.31 -24.35
CA VAL A 151 -6.14 13.12 -24.77
C VAL A 151 -6.67 11.71 -24.62
N GLY A 152 -5.82 10.76 -24.18
CA GLY A 152 -6.20 9.36 -24.06
C GLY A 152 -5.01 8.47 -23.72
N VAL A 153 -5.16 7.19 -24.00
CA VAL A 153 -4.15 6.14 -23.80
C VAL A 153 -3.93 5.31 -25.06
N THR A 154 -2.75 4.69 -25.15
CA THR A 154 -2.41 3.71 -26.19
C THR A 154 -2.23 2.33 -25.55
N THR A 155 -2.58 1.28 -26.29
CA THR A 155 -2.50 -0.11 -25.84
C THR A 155 -1.75 -0.96 -26.85
N ASP A 156 -1.37 -2.19 -26.44
CA ASP A 156 -0.79 -3.16 -27.34
C ASP A 156 -1.86 -3.96 -28.11
N GLU A 157 -3.06 -4.09 -27.54
CA GLU A 157 -4.12 -5.00 -28.02
C GLU A 157 -5.27 -4.29 -28.74
N LEU A 158 -5.50 -2.98 -28.47
CA LEU A 158 -6.61 -2.20 -28.99
C LEU A 158 -6.12 -0.94 -29.69
N ASP A 159 -6.99 -0.35 -30.52
CA ASP A 159 -6.78 1.01 -31.03
C ASP A 159 -6.68 2.02 -29.87
N PRO A 160 -6.03 3.18 -30.07
CA PRO A 160 -5.96 4.22 -29.06
C PRO A 160 -7.35 4.64 -28.57
N ILE A 161 -7.45 4.91 -27.27
CA ILE A 161 -8.71 5.26 -26.61
C ILE A 161 -8.62 6.68 -26.08
N ARG A 162 -9.59 7.53 -26.42
CA ARG A 162 -9.70 8.90 -25.93
C ARG A 162 -10.43 8.93 -24.58
N ALA A 163 -10.07 9.91 -23.74
CA ALA A 163 -10.74 10.13 -22.47
C ALA A 163 -10.74 11.61 -22.06
N ASP A 164 -11.77 12.02 -21.32
CA ASP A 164 -11.79 13.32 -20.65
C ASP A 164 -10.97 13.28 -19.35
N LEU A 165 -10.96 12.13 -18.68
CA LEU A 165 -10.13 11.82 -17.51
C LEU A 165 -9.36 10.52 -17.73
N ILE A 166 -8.09 10.50 -17.33
CA ILE A 166 -7.27 9.29 -17.23
C ILE A 166 -6.82 9.14 -15.77
N VAL A 167 -7.10 7.99 -15.17
CA VAL A 167 -6.58 7.65 -13.84
C VAL A 167 -5.48 6.61 -13.99
N GLY A 168 -4.23 7.01 -13.78
CA GLY A 168 -3.06 6.12 -13.75
C GLY A 168 -2.95 5.42 -12.41
N ALA A 169 -3.43 4.18 -12.34
CA ALA A 169 -3.39 3.29 -11.18
C ALA A 169 -2.59 2.01 -11.45
N ASP A 170 -1.61 2.11 -12.34
CA ASP A 170 -0.79 1.01 -12.88
C ASP A 170 0.35 0.57 -11.94
N GLY A 171 0.30 1.03 -10.70
CA GLY A 171 1.13 0.58 -9.60
C GLY A 171 2.60 1.00 -9.72
N VAL A 172 3.48 0.27 -9.05
CA VAL A 172 4.89 0.64 -8.84
C VAL A 172 5.71 0.81 -10.14
N ASN A 173 5.33 0.16 -11.22
CA ASN A 173 6.03 0.29 -12.51
C ASN A 173 5.62 1.55 -13.29
N SER A 174 4.51 2.12 -12.96
CA SER A 174 3.88 3.32 -13.53
C SER A 174 4.44 3.84 -14.86
N GLU A 175 4.08 3.16 -15.94
CA GLU A 175 4.48 3.58 -17.30
C GLU A 175 3.87 4.95 -17.64
N LEU A 176 2.63 5.22 -17.17
CA LEU A 176 1.93 6.48 -17.41
C LEU A 176 2.54 7.66 -16.66
N ALA A 177 2.89 7.48 -15.38
CA ALA A 177 3.52 8.56 -14.61
C ALA A 177 4.92 8.88 -15.15
N ARG A 178 5.67 7.88 -15.64
CA ARG A 178 6.97 8.08 -16.32
C ARG A 178 6.80 8.82 -17.63
N ASP A 179 5.88 8.40 -18.48
CA ASP A 179 5.58 9.06 -19.75
C ASP A 179 5.11 10.51 -19.57
N ALA A 180 4.36 10.78 -18.49
CA ALA A 180 3.94 12.13 -18.13
C ALA A 180 5.06 12.98 -17.48
N GLY A 181 6.21 12.41 -17.13
CA GLY A 181 7.28 13.08 -16.40
C GLY A 181 6.92 13.39 -14.94
N LEU A 182 6.07 12.54 -14.33
CA LEU A 182 5.69 12.62 -12.91
C LEU A 182 6.46 11.61 -12.04
N MET A 183 7.21 10.71 -12.63
CA MET A 183 8.00 9.69 -11.95
C MET A 183 9.40 9.64 -12.55
N ASP A 184 10.40 9.92 -11.71
CA ASP A 184 11.83 9.93 -12.04
C ASP A 184 12.67 9.19 -10.97
N TRP A 185 12.05 8.22 -10.26
CA TRP A 185 12.69 7.52 -9.15
C TRP A 185 13.71 6.49 -9.67
N GLU A 186 14.97 6.77 -9.46
CA GLU A 186 16.09 5.95 -9.93
C GLU A 186 17.03 5.51 -8.81
N GLU A 187 16.97 6.20 -7.64
CA GLU A 187 17.91 5.95 -6.56
C GLU A 187 17.47 4.76 -5.68
N PRO A 188 18.39 3.87 -5.30
CA PRO A 188 18.04 2.71 -4.48
C PRO A 188 17.38 3.04 -3.14
N ASP A 189 17.68 4.21 -2.57
CA ASP A 189 17.13 4.64 -1.29
C ASP A 189 15.68 5.18 -1.38
N GLU A 190 15.11 5.22 -2.58
CA GLU A 190 13.71 5.54 -2.87
C GLU A 190 12.79 4.31 -2.82
N TRP A 191 13.39 3.12 -2.61
CA TRP A 191 12.69 1.85 -2.72
C TRP A 191 12.88 0.93 -1.53
N PHE A 192 11.83 0.17 -1.28
CA PHE A 192 11.91 -1.06 -0.51
C PHE A 192 11.82 -2.27 -1.45
N GLN A 193 12.48 -3.36 -1.08
CA GLN A 193 12.30 -4.67 -1.68
C GLN A 193 11.48 -5.54 -0.73
N GLY A 194 10.29 -5.93 -1.15
CA GLY A 194 9.47 -6.94 -0.49
C GLY A 194 9.69 -8.31 -1.12
N VAL A 195 9.77 -9.34 -0.27
CA VAL A 195 9.74 -10.75 -0.65
C VAL A 195 8.77 -11.47 0.28
N LYS A 196 7.91 -12.32 -0.27
CA LYS A 196 6.84 -12.96 0.47
C LYS A 196 6.54 -14.37 -0.05
N ALA A 197 6.18 -15.25 0.88
CA ALA A 197 5.57 -16.54 0.64
C ALA A 197 4.16 -16.59 1.26
N VAL A 198 3.25 -17.33 0.64
CA VAL A 198 2.00 -17.78 1.24
C VAL A 198 2.09 -19.28 1.41
N VAL A 199 1.86 -19.76 2.63
CA VAL A 199 1.91 -21.19 2.96
C VAL A 199 0.54 -21.66 3.45
N ASP A 200 0.16 -22.87 3.08
CA ASP A 200 -1.11 -23.47 3.50
C ASP A 200 -1.11 -23.75 5.01
N MET A 201 -2.23 -23.51 5.65
CA MET A 201 -2.47 -23.89 7.04
C MET A 201 -3.99 -23.92 7.29
N PRO A 202 -4.56 -25.05 7.73
CA PRO A 202 -5.99 -25.12 8.02
C PRO A 202 -6.44 -24.12 9.08
N SER A 203 -7.65 -23.60 8.94
CA SER A 203 -8.22 -22.56 9.79
C SER A 203 -8.19 -22.90 11.28
N ASP A 204 -8.58 -24.14 11.64
CA ASP A 204 -8.56 -24.63 13.01
C ASP A 204 -7.14 -24.72 13.62
N VAL A 205 -6.14 -24.99 12.76
CA VAL A 205 -4.72 -25.01 13.16
C VAL A 205 -4.21 -23.57 13.38
N ILE A 206 -4.67 -22.62 12.57
CA ILE A 206 -4.37 -21.20 12.74
C ILE A 206 -4.91 -20.72 14.09
N GLU A 207 -6.18 -20.98 14.37
CA GLU A 207 -6.85 -20.58 15.61
C GLU A 207 -6.13 -21.15 16.86
N GLU A 208 -5.74 -22.44 16.82
CA GLU A 208 -5.02 -23.08 17.91
C GLU A 208 -3.59 -22.50 18.09
N ARG A 209 -2.83 -22.37 16.99
CA ARG A 209 -1.40 -21.98 17.08
C ARG A 209 -1.17 -20.51 17.36
N PHE A 210 -2.10 -19.65 16.94
CA PHE A 210 -2.00 -18.22 17.15
C PHE A 210 -2.85 -17.72 18.31
N ASP A 211 -3.62 -18.60 18.97
CA ASP A 211 -4.50 -18.30 20.09
C ASP A 211 -5.49 -17.17 19.76
N VAL A 212 -6.07 -17.23 18.56
CA VAL A 212 -7.05 -16.27 18.07
C VAL A 212 -8.46 -16.90 18.04
N PRO A 213 -9.51 -16.09 18.21
CA PRO A 213 -10.88 -16.58 18.09
C PRO A 213 -11.18 -17.06 16.66
N ALA A 214 -12.28 -17.81 16.48
CA ALA A 214 -12.81 -18.09 15.15
C ALA A 214 -13.01 -16.78 14.40
N ASP A 215 -12.58 -16.74 13.13
CA ASP A 215 -12.58 -15.55 12.27
C ASP A 215 -11.63 -14.41 12.70
N GLY A 216 -11.00 -14.51 13.87
CA GLY A 216 -9.96 -13.58 14.29
C GLY A 216 -8.60 -13.91 13.67
N GLY A 217 -7.76 -12.92 13.53
CA GLY A 217 -6.43 -13.02 12.92
C GLY A 217 -5.34 -12.35 13.74
N ALA A 218 -4.10 -12.73 13.46
CA ALA A 218 -2.91 -12.19 14.09
C ALA A 218 -1.93 -11.59 13.09
N SER A 219 -1.29 -10.50 13.51
CA SER A 219 -0.17 -9.86 12.82
C SER A 219 1.08 -9.93 13.69
N HIS A 220 2.14 -10.55 13.18
CA HIS A 220 3.44 -10.61 13.83
C HIS A 220 4.48 -9.91 12.97
N LEU A 221 5.14 -8.91 13.54
CA LEU A 221 6.24 -8.19 12.92
C LEU A 221 7.56 -8.60 13.56
N PHE A 222 8.62 -8.68 12.76
CA PHE A 222 9.93 -9.14 13.18
C PHE A 222 11.01 -8.11 12.88
N SER A 223 11.92 -7.88 13.84
CA SER A 223 13.05 -6.97 13.69
C SER A 223 14.27 -7.49 14.45
N GLY A 224 15.44 -6.95 14.19
CA GLY A 224 16.68 -7.24 14.93
C GLY A 224 17.73 -8.01 14.14
N ASP A 225 18.61 -8.73 14.88
CA ASP A 225 19.82 -9.36 14.34
C ASP A 225 19.53 -10.46 13.28
N LEU A 226 18.29 -10.96 13.23
CA LEU A 226 17.80 -11.94 12.25
C LEU A 226 18.07 -11.52 10.80
N PHE A 227 18.12 -10.22 10.55
CA PHE A 227 18.27 -9.65 9.21
C PHE A 227 19.67 -9.09 8.94
N GLU A 228 20.69 -9.57 9.67
CA GLU A 228 22.11 -9.37 9.39
C GLU A 228 22.52 -7.88 9.23
N GLY A 229 21.85 -6.98 9.94
CA GLY A 229 22.11 -5.53 9.88
C GLY A 229 21.38 -4.80 8.76
N VAL A 230 20.68 -5.50 7.85
CA VAL A 230 19.86 -4.88 6.82
C VAL A 230 18.68 -4.13 7.42
N ARG A 231 18.46 -2.88 6.98
CA ARG A 231 17.36 -2.04 7.45
C ARG A 231 16.04 -2.52 6.88
N GLY A 232 15.11 -2.90 7.75
CA GLY A 232 13.80 -3.41 7.41
C GLY A 232 13.32 -4.41 8.44
N GLY A 233 12.52 -5.37 8.03
CA GLY A 233 11.98 -6.37 8.93
C GLY A 233 11.20 -7.47 8.23
N GLY A 234 10.65 -8.38 9.03
CA GLY A 234 9.77 -9.43 8.58
C GLY A 234 8.36 -9.27 9.11
N PHE A 235 7.44 -9.99 8.52
CA PHE A 235 6.05 -10.07 8.94
C PHE A 235 5.48 -11.48 8.75
N LEU A 236 4.46 -11.79 9.55
CA LEU A 236 3.58 -12.94 9.38
C LEU A 236 2.15 -12.48 9.66
N TYR A 237 1.24 -12.77 8.75
CA TYR A 237 -0.19 -12.52 8.88
C TYR A 237 -0.96 -13.81 8.70
N THR A 238 -1.98 -14.02 9.51
CA THR A 238 -2.91 -15.14 9.33
C THR A 238 -3.97 -14.77 8.32
N ASN A 239 -4.21 -15.66 7.36
CA ASN A 239 -5.32 -15.60 6.41
C ASN A 239 -6.40 -16.61 6.82
N GLU A 240 -7.44 -16.82 6.00
CA GLU A 240 -8.53 -17.75 6.29
C GLU A 240 -8.00 -19.20 6.47
N ASP A 241 -7.19 -19.69 5.53
CA ASP A 241 -6.63 -21.04 5.48
C ASP A 241 -5.14 -21.07 5.07
N SER A 242 -4.44 -19.99 5.30
CA SER A 242 -3.02 -19.87 4.97
C SER A 242 -2.31 -18.82 5.85
N LEU A 243 -0.98 -18.76 5.74
CA LEU A 243 -0.18 -17.71 6.34
C LEU A 243 0.55 -16.92 5.27
N SER A 244 0.53 -15.60 5.39
CA SER A 244 1.35 -14.69 4.62
C SER A 244 2.62 -14.37 5.39
N ILE A 245 3.79 -14.78 4.90
CA ILE A 245 5.08 -14.57 5.58
C ILE A 245 6.03 -13.86 4.63
N GLY A 246 6.66 -12.79 5.09
CA GLY A 246 7.54 -12.05 4.20
C GLY A 246 8.50 -11.13 4.92
N THR A 247 9.29 -10.45 4.10
CA THR A 247 10.29 -9.46 4.53
C THR A 247 10.19 -8.22 3.64
N VAL A 248 10.47 -7.06 4.22
CA VAL A 248 10.58 -5.79 3.49
C VAL A 248 11.81 -5.05 3.96
N PHE A 249 12.71 -4.72 3.03
CA PHE A 249 13.98 -4.07 3.32
C PHE A 249 14.20 -2.85 2.43
N HIS A 250 14.91 -1.85 2.96
CA HIS A 250 15.42 -0.76 2.15
C HIS A 250 16.41 -1.30 1.11
N LEU A 251 16.20 -0.95 -0.16
CA LEU A 251 16.99 -1.48 -1.27
C LEU A 251 18.46 -1.03 -1.19
N ASP A 252 18.73 0.21 -0.77
CA ASP A 252 20.08 0.70 -0.53
C ASP A 252 20.83 -0.06 0.58
N SER A 253 20.10 -0.48 1.62
CA SER A 253 20.67 -1.28 2.71
C SER A 253 20.99 -2.70 2.28
N LEU A 254 20.11 -3.35 1.48
CA LEU A 254 20.40 -4.65 0.88
C LEU A 254 21.69 -4.59 0.04
N ALA A 255 21.83 -3.54 -0.78
CA ALA A 255 23.03 -3.34 -1.61
C ALA A 255 24.30 -3.10 -0.76
N ALA A 256 24.21 -2.32 0.31
CA ALA A 256 25.32 -2.02 1.21
C ALA A 256 25.85 -3.28 1.94
N GLU A 257 24.94 -4.08 2.46
CA GLU A 257 25.25 -5.33 3.18
C GLU A 257 25.49 -6.51 2.22
N ARG A 258 25.25 -6.35 0.93
CA ARG A 258 25.30 -7.42 -0.10
C ARG A 258 24.43 -8.62 0.24
N ALA A 259 23.27 -8.34 0.83
CA ALA A 259 22.35 -9.34 1.30
C ALA A 259 21.33 -9.72 0.21
N GLU A 260 21.02 -11.00 0.13
CA GLU A 260 20.01 -11.52 -0.79
C GLU A 260 18.65 -11.55 -0.07
N PRO A 261 17.62 -10.86 -0.59
CA PRO A 261 16.30 -10.79 0.08
C PRO A 261 15.68 -12.17 0.34
N GLN A 262 15.90 -13.12 -0.57
CA GLN A 262 15.41 -14.49 -0.43
C GLN A 262 16.09 -15.22 0.75
N GLU A 263 17.38 -15.01 0.96
CA GLU A 263 18.10 -15.64 2.08
C GLU A 263 17.60 -15.07 3.42
N LEU A 264 17.31 -13.77 3.47
CA LEU A 264 16.74 -13.15 4.67
C LEU A 264 15.34 -13.67 4.97
N LEU A 265 14.50 -13.93 3.97
CA LEU A 265 13.22 -14.61 4.14
C LEU A 265 13.44 -16.06 4.63
N ASN A 266 14.38 -16.80 4.06
CA ASN A 266 14.71 -18.15 4.49
C ASN A 266 15.22 -18.18 5.94
N ASN A 267 15.99 -17.17 6.36
CA ASN A 267 16.44 -17.04 7.75
C ASN A 267 15.25 -16.86 8.71
N LEU A 268 14.25 -16.04 8.30
CA LEU A 268 13.01 -15.89 9.05
C LEU A 268 12.26 -17.23 9.14
N LEU A 269 11.98 -17.87 8.00
CA LEU A 269 11.23 -19.13 7.92
C LEU A 269 11.85 -20.27 8.74
N ARG A 270 13.19 -20.31 8.82
CA ARG A 270 13.95 -21.35 9.57
C ARG A 270 14.25 -20.95 11.03
N HIS A 271 13.84 -19.75 11.43
CA HIS A 271 14.16 -19.29 12.77
C HIS A 271 13.32 -20.04 13.81
N PRO A 272 13.91 -20.55 14.92
CA PRO A 272 13.20 -21.33 15.94
C PRO A 272 11.98 -20.65 16.55
N LEU A 273 11.88 -19.33 16.46
CA LEU A 273 10.69 -18.57 16.84
C LEU A 273 9.45 -18.93 16.03
N LEU A 274 9.62 -19.25 14.74
CA LEU A 274 8.53 -19.62 13.87
C LEU A 274 8.14 -21.09 14.00
N ASP A 275 9.00 -21.93 14.60
CA ASP A 275 8.70 -23.35 14.85
C ASP A 275 7.41 -23.54 15.65
N GLN A 276 7.07 -22.60 16.54
CA GLN A 276 5.82 -22.67 17.31
C GLN A 276 4.58 -22.54 16.41
N TRP A 277 4.68 -21.87 15.27
CA TRP A 277 3.61 -21.67 14.32
C TRP A 277 3.72 -22.56 13.07
N LEU A 278 4.95 -22.80 12.58
CA LEU A 278 5.22 -23.53 11.32
C LEU A 278 5.58 -25.01 11.54
N GLN A 279 5.15 -25.62 12.64
CA GLN A 279 5.42 -27.03 12.88
C GLN A 279 4.81 -27.94 11.82
N GLY A 280 5.59 -28.91 11.34
CA GLY A 280 5.16 -29.88 10.36
C GLY A 280 5.53 -29.49 8.92
N GLU A 281 4.96 -30.23 7.96
CA GLU A 281 5.08 -29.93 6.54
C GLU A 281 4.01 -28.91 6.14
N TYR A 282 4.39 -27.95 5.34
CA TYR A 282 3.50 -26.97 4.72
C TYR A 282 3.81 -26.86 3.22
N THR A 283 2.82 -26.48 2.43
CA THR A 283 2.97 -26.24 1.00
C THR A 283 3.09 -24.73 0.75
N GLU A 284 4.09 -24.31 0.00
CA GLU A 284 4.15 -22.95 -0.50
C GLU A 284 3.14 -22.81 -1.64
N LEU A 285 2.13 -21.99 -1.43
CA LEU A 285 1.05 -21.71 -2.38
C LEU A 285 1.45 -20.60 -3.36
N GLU A 286 2.16 -19.60 -2.85
CA GLU A 286 2.57 -18.43 -3.61
C GLU A 286 3.95 -17.94 -3.14
N TYR A 287 4.73 -17.44 -4.10
CA TYR A 287 5.96 -16.70 -3.86
C TYR A 287 6.00 -15.44 -4.70
N SER A 288 6.37 -14.31 -4.11
CA SER A 288 6.48 -13.04 -4.84
C SER A 288 7.60 -12.16 -4.32
N ALA A 289 8.15 -11.35 -5.24
CA ALA A 289 9.10 -10.31 -4.92
C ALA A 289 8.70 -9.02 -5.66
N LYS A 290 8.62 -7.90 -4.94
CA LYS A 290 8.22 -6.60 -5.51
C LYS A 290 8.96 -5.45 -4.90
N LEU A 291 9.19 -4.42 -5.71
CA LEU A 291 9.58 -3.10 -5.24
C LEU A 291 8.35 -2.37 -4.65
N VAL A 292 8.61 -1.56 -3.64
CA VAL A 292 7.62 -0.71 -2.98
C VAL A 292 8.24 0.69 -2.85
N PRO A 293 7.54 1.78 -3.24
CA PRO A 293 8.11 3.12 -3.18
C PRO A 293 8.19 3.66 -1.76
N ASP A 294 9.25 4.37 -1.38
CA ASP A 294 9.30 5.12 -0.12
C ASP A 294 8.64 6.50 -0.28
N SER A 295 7.38 6.60 0.11
CA SER A 295 6.62 7.86 -0.01
C SER A 295 7.28 9.09 0.60
N LYS A 296 8.09 8.90 1.64
CA LYS A 296 8.78 10.00 2.29
C LYS A 296 9.74 10.72 1.36
N LYS A 297 10.21 10.02 0.31
CA LYS A 297 11.10 10.54 -0.73
C LYS A 297 10.34 10.84 -2.01
N VAL A 298 9.44 9.95 -2.43
CA VAL A 298 8.91 9.93 -3.79
C VAL A 298 7.45 10.34 -3.92
N ALA A 299 6.65 10.42 -2.83
CA ALA A 299 5.26 10.86 -2.94
C ALA A 299 5.16 12.20 -3.66
N HIS A 300 4.52 12.21 -4.84
CA HIS A 300 4.41 13.41 -5.66
C HIS A 300 3.38 14.37 -5.07
N PRO A 301 3.74 15.64 -4.79
CA PRO A 301 2.81 16.61 -4.21
C PRO A 301 1.67 17.00 -5.15
N SER A 302 1.93 16.93 -6.46
CA SER A 302 0.99 17.27 -7.53
C SER A 302 0.94 16.13 -8.54
N PRO A 303 0.28 14.99 -8.20
CA PRO A 303 0.32 13.76 -9.00
C PRO A 303 -0.67 13.83 -10.18
N HIS A 304 -0.53 14.85 -11.01
CA HIS A 304 -1.37 15.03 -12.20
C HIS A 304 -0.64 15.77 -13.32
N ARG A 305 -1.08 15.53 -14.57
CA ARG A 305 -0.67 16.30 -15.74
C ARG A 305 -1.78 16.30 -16.80
N GLY A 306 -2.32 17.49 -17.10
CA GLY A 306 -3.44 17.60 -18.02
C GLY A 306 -4.63 16.78 -17.55
N ARG A 307 -5.06 15.81 -18.36
CA ARG A 307 -6.18 14.90 -18.04
C ARG A 307 -5.77 13.67 -17.21
N LEU A 308 -4.48 13.48 -16.96
CA LEU A 308 -3.97 12.36 -16.17
C LEU A 308 -3.94 12.73 -14.69
N LEU A 309 -4.58 11.91 -13.86
CA LEU A 309 -4.40 11.84 -12.39
C LEU A 309 -3.74 10.52 -12.04
N VAL A 310 -2.77 10.53 -11.12
CA VAL A 310 -2.03 9.32 -10.72
C VAL A 310 -2.36 8.98 -9.28
N VAL A 311 -2.63 7.70 -9.00
CA VAL A 311 -3.05 7.22 -7.68
C VAL A 311 -2.26 5.99 -7.22
N GLY A 312 -2.17 5.81 -5.90
CA GLY A 312 -1.49 4.66 -5.28
C GLY A 312 0.02 4.66 -5.47
N ASP A 313 0.62 3.48 -5.63
CA ASP A 313 2.07 3.31 -5.77
C ASP A 313 2.63 4.09 -6.96
N ALA A 314 1.84 4.26 -8.01
CA ALA A 314 2.21 5.06 -9.18
C ALA A 314 2.50 6.54 -8.85
N ALA A 315 1.89 7.06 -7.79
CA ALA A 315 2.13 8.40 -7.25
C ALA A 315 3.02 8.39 -5.99
N GLY A 316 3.61 7.25 -5.63
CA GLY A 316 4.37 7.08 -4.40
C GLY A 316 3.53 7.16 -3.13
N GLN A 317 2.24 6.85 -3.20
CA GLN A 317 1.29 7.00 -2.08
C GLN A 317 1.28 5.77 -1.17
N MET A 318 2.45 5.38 -0.66
CA MET A 318 2.62 4.30 0.30
C MET A 318 3.28 4.83 1.58
N GLN A 319 2.62 4.72 2.71
CA GLN A 319 3.15 5.17 4.00
C GLN A 319 3.94 4.04 4.69
N ALA A 320 5.20 4.31 5.06
CA ALA A 320 5.96 3.50 5.98
C ALA A 320 6.04 4.18 7.35
N GLN A 321 5.42 3.58 8.37
CA GLN A 321 5.42 4.07 9.74
C GLN A 321 6.06 3.03 10.67
N GLY A 322 7.38 3.14 10.87
CA GLY A 322 8.13 2.10 11.55
C GLY A 322 8.04 0.78 10.77
N PRO A 323 7.63 -0.33 11.42
CA PRO A 323 7.50 -1.62 10.76
C PRO A 323 6.18 -1.81 9.98
N ILE A 324 5.27 -0.83 10.06
CA ILE A 324 3.96 -0.89 9.42
C ILE A 324 4.01 -0.20 8.06
N ILE A 325 3.55 -0.90 7.02
CA ILE A 325 3.44 -0.37 5.66
C ILE A 325 1.96 -0.32 5.29
N LYS A 326 1.48 0.89 4.95
CA LYS A 326 0.11 1.16 4.52
C LYS A 326 0.14 1.72 3.10
N GLY A 327 -0.33 0.96 2.13
CA GLY A 327 -0.38 1.37 0.72
C GLY A 327 -1.79 1.27 0.15
N MET A 328 -2.47 0.14 0.38
CA MET A 328 -3.78 -0.13 -0.19
C MET A 328 -4.85 0.87 0.26
N ASN A 329 -4.93 1.19 1.54
CA ASN A 329 -5.85 2.20 2.07
C ASN A 329 -5.59 3.60 1.49
N HIS A 330 -4.33 4.01 1.35
CA HIS A 330 -4.01 5.29 0.70
C HIS A 330 -4.34 5.29 -0.79
N ALA A 331 -4.16 4.16 -1.48
CA ALA A 331 -4.54 4.03 -2.88
C ALA A 331 -6.07 4.13 -3.05
N VAL A 332 -6.85 3.49 -2.16
CA VAL A 332 -8.33 3.59 -2.14
C VAL A 332 -8.77 5.03 -1.91
N THR A 333 -8.24 5.68 -0.87
CA THR A 333 -8.53 7.09 -0.59
C THR A 333 -8.20 7.99 -1.78
N ALA A 334 -7.02 7.83 -2.37
CA ALA A 334 -6.59 8.65 -3.51
C ALA A 334 -7.47 8.41 -4.75
N GLY A 335 -7.89 7.16 -5.00
CA GLY A 335 -8.82 6.81 -6.08
C GLY A 335 -10.18 7.50 -5.92
N GLY A 336 -10.75 7.44 -4.71
CA GLY A 336 -12.01 8.14 -4.40
C GLY A 336 -11.90 9.64 -4.58
N LEU A 337 -10.82 10.26 -4.08
CA LEU A 337 -10.57 11.70 -4.22
C LEU A 337 -10.34 12.13 -5.68
N ALA A 338 -9.72 11.28 -6.50
CA ALA A 338 -9.55 11.55 -7.94
C ALA A 338 -10.90 11.60 -8.66
N ALA A 339 -11.80 10.66 -8.36
CA ALA A 339 -13.16 10.65 -8.91
C ALA A 339 -13.98 11.87 -8.45
N GLU A 340 -13.90 12.22 -7.16
CA GLU A 340 -14.58 13.40 -6.61
C GLU A 340 -14.07 14.70 -7.25
N ALA A 341 -12.76 14.83 -7.46
CA ALA A 341 -12.17 15.98 -8.13
C ALA A 341 -12.67 16.14 -9.57
N PHE A 342 -12.81 15.04 -10.30
CA PHE A 342 -13.36 15.06 -11.66
C PHE A 342 -14.84 15.44 -11.66
N GLN A 343 -15.64 14.90 -10.77
CA GLN A 343 -17.06 15.24 -10.66
C GLN A 343 -17.27 16.72 -10.31
N GLU A 344 -16.45 17.27 -9.44
CA GLU A 344 -16.47 18.68 -9.10
C GLU A 344 -16.06 19.55 -10.31
N ALA A 345 -15.03 19.15 -11.05
CA ALA A 345 -14.61 19.81 -12.28
C ALA A 345 -15.72 19.81 -13.35
N LYS A 346 -16.42 18.68 -13.54
CA LYS A 346 -17.61 18.59 -14.42
C LYS A 346 -18.70 19.57 -13.97
N THR A 347 -19.00 19.62 -12.68
CA THR A 347 -20.03 20.52 -12.13
C THR A 347 -19.69 21.99 -12.32
N ARG A 348 -18.40 22.34 -12.25
CA ARG A 348 -17.90 23.70 -12.54
C ARG A 348 -17.83 24.02 -14.05
N GLY A 349 -18.10 23.05 -14.92
CA GLY A 349 -18.08 23.20 -16.38
C GLY A 349 -16.69 23.25 -16.99
N ASP A 350 -15.65 22.89 -16.24
CA ASP A 350 -14.26 22.86 -16.72
C ASP A 350 -13.53 21.60 -16.23
N LYS A 351 -13.51 20.58 -17.08
CA LYS A 351 -12.87 19.29 -16.79
C LYS A 351 -11.35 19.40 -16.57
N HIS A 352 -10.70 20.46 -17.07
CA HIS A 352 -9.25 20.67 -16.89
C HIS A 352 -8.89 21.03 -15.44
N LEU A 353 -9.86 21.43 -14.63
CA LEU A 353 -9.64 21.71 -13.20
C LEU A 353 -9.43 20.44 -12.36
N ALA A 354 -9.73 19.24 -12.87
CA ALA A 354 -9.70 18.00 -12.12
C ALA A 354 -8.33 17.76 -11.43
N GLY A 355 -7.22 18.04 -12.12
CA GLY A 355 -5.88 17.90 -11.56
C GLY A 355 -5.63 18.80 -10.35
N GLN A 356 -5.96 20.08 -10.45
CA GLN A 356 -5.79 21.05 -9.37
C GLN A 356 -6.70 20.72 -8.17
N LEU A 357 -7.93 20.31 -8.43
CA LEU A 357 -8.88 19.89 -7.40
C LEU A 357 -8.39 18.62 -6.68
N TYR A 358 -7.85 17.67 -7.42
CA TYR A 358 -7.27 16.46 -6.85
C TYR A 358 -6.09 16.77 -5.91
N GLU A 359 -5.14 17.61 -6.34
CA GLU A 359 -4.03 18.07 -5.49
C GLU A 359 -4.55 18.78 -4.23
N GLN A 360 -5.54 19.66 -4.37
CA GLN A 360 -6.17 20.35 -3.25
C GLN A 360 -6.79 19.35 -2.26
N LYS A 361 -7.59 18.39 -2.74
CA LYS A 361 -8.23 17.35 -1.91
C LYS A 361 -7.22 16.48 -1.18
N LEU A 362 -6.17 16.02 -1.85
CA LEU A 362 -5.07 15.25 -1.21
C LEU A 362 -4.42 16.02 -0.05
N THR A 363 -4.36 17.35 -0.16
CA THR A 363 -3.78 18.22 0.86
C THR A 363 -4.77 18.47 2.00
N GLU A 364 -6.01 18.80 1.71
CA GLU A 364 -7.07 19.12 2.67
C GLU A 364 -7.42 17.90 3.53
N GLU A 365 -7.55 16.72 2.92
CA GLU A 365 -7.80 15.45 3.61
C GLU A 365 -6.54 14.90 4.35
N GLY A 366 -5.44 15.62 4.30
CA GLY A 366 -4.24 15.30 5.06
C GLY A 366 -3.45 14.09 4.53
N VAL A 367 -3.78 13.53 3.36
CA VAL A 367 -3.07 12.40 2.74
C VAL A 367 -1.60 12.75 2.57
N MET A 368 -1.27 13.90 1.96
CA MET A 368 0.11 14.33 1.77
C MET A 368 0.87 14.56 3.08
N LYS A 369 0.19 14.97 4.15
CA LYS A 369 0.80 15.10 5.49
C LYS A 369 1.17 13.74 6.08
N LYS A 370 0.37 12.70 5.85
CA LYS A 370 0.65 11.32 6.27
C LYS A 370 1.81 10.73 5.47
N LEU A 371 1.82 10.93 4.15
CA LEU A 371 2.85 10.39 3.24
C LEU A 371 4.21 11.07 3.40
N ARG A 372 4.23 12.39 3.56
CA ARG A 372 5.44 13.22 3.71
C ARG A 372 5.44 13.99 5.04
N PRO A 373 5.60 13.32 6.19
CA PRO A 373 5.62 14.01 7.46
C PRO A 373 6.82 14.98 7.54
N ARG A 374 6.59 16.24 7.88
CA ARG A 374 7.64 17.29 8.04
C ARG A 374 8.80 16.86 8.95
N ARG A 375 8.60 15.86 9.80
CA ARG A 375 9.55 15.30 10.77
C ARG A 375 10.48 14.22 10.22
N TYR A 376 10.31 13.80 8.97
CA TYR A 376 11.09 12.72 8.37
C TYR A 376 12.61 12.92 8.47
N ARG A 377 13.11 14.18 8.30
CA ARG A 377 14.54 14.48 8.38
C ARG A 377 15.15 14.13 9.74
N TRP A 378 14.41 14.30 10.83
CA TRP A 378 14.85 13.95 12.19
C TRP A 378 14.78 12.45 12.49
N THR A 379 13.70 11.79 12.08
CA THR A 379 13.58 10.32 12.25
C THR A 379 14.62 9.60 11.42
N ARG A 380 14.91 10.06 10.20
CA ARG A 380 15.97 9.56 9.35
C ARG A 380 17.35 9.67 10.02
N ALA A 381 17.70 10.83 10.58
CA ALA A 381 18.97 11.02 11.28
C ALA A 381 19.14 10.09 12.48
N LEU A 382 18.05 9.77 13.18
CA LEU A 382 18.08 8.82 14.32
C LEU A 382 18.21 7.36 13.85
N THR A 383 17.61 6.99 12.72
CA THR A 383 17.72 5.63 12.17
C THR A 383 19.05 5.40 11.44
N GLU A 384 19.51 6.35 10.64
CA GLU A 384 20.76 6.23 9.88
C GLU A 384 22.02 6.24 10.76
N ASN A 385 21.97 6.87 11.94
CA ASN A 385 23.11 6.89 12.87
C ASN A 385 23.16 5.71 13.87
N GLY A 386 22.38 4.65 13.63
CA GLY A 386 22.38 3.48 14.53
C GLY A 386 21.85 3.74 15.94
N VAL A 387 21.28 4.93 16.18
CA VAL A 387 20.74 5.32 17.50
C VAL A 387 19.55 4.43 17.86
N VAL A 388 18.69 4.11 16.91
CA VAL A 388 17.54 3.21 17.12
C VAL A 388 18.02 1.80 17.42
N ASP A 389 19.04 1.30 16.72
CA ASP A 389 19.64 -0.01 16.99
C ASP A 389 20.36 -0.04 18.35
N GLY A 390 21.03 1.03 18.72
CA GLY A 390 21.65 1.19 20.05
C GLY A 390 20.60 1.18 21.18
N ILE A 391 19.49 1.89 20.97
CA ILE A 391 18.36 1.90 21.91
C ILE A 391 17.68 0.54 21.97
N ASN A 392 17.44 -0.11 20.84
CA ASN A 392 16.86 -1.45 20.77
C ASN A 392 17.74 -2.46 21.52
N LYS A 393 19.06 -2.48 21.28
CA LYS A 393 20.01 -3.33 22.00
C LYS A 393 20.04 -3.04 23.50
N ALA A 394 20.01 -1.76 23.90
CA ALA A 394 19.97 -1.36 25.30
C ALA A 394 18.67 -1.78 25.99
N VAL A 395 17.54 -1.65 25.31
CA VAL A 395 16.21 -2.00 25.80
C VAL A 395 16.06 -3.52 25.98
N ILE A 396 16.54 -4.33 25.02
CA ILE A 396 16.51 -5.80 25.11
C ILE A 396 17.35 -6.30 26.28
N ASN A 397 18.47 -5.64 26.56
CA ASN A 397 19.39 -6.05 27.64
C ASN A 397 19.03 -5.46 29.02
N SER A 398 18.00 -4.61 29.13
CA SER A 398 17.58 -3.98 30.37
C SER A 398 16.44 -4.72 31.06
N PRO A 399 16.52 -5.00 32.38
CA PRO A 399 15.40 -5.56 33.16
C PRO A 399 14.14 -4.66 33.16
N LEU A 400 14.30 -3.37 32.90
CA LEU A 400 13.23 -2.36 32.86
C LEU A 400 12.77 -2.03 31.43
N GLY A 401 13.27 -2.74 30.44
CA GLY A 401 13.10 -2.40 29.03
C GLY A 401 11.65 -2.34 28.52
N THR A 402 10.73 -3.11 29.11
CA THR A 402 9.30 -3.05 28.76
C THR A 402 8.63 -1.79 29.26
N ALA A 403 8.95 -1.36 30.48
CA ALA A 403 8.44 -0.09 31.03
C ALA A 403 9.05 1.12 30.29
N GLY A 404 10.35 1.02 29.94
CA GLY A 404 11.06 2.04 29.19
C GLY A 404 10.51 2.28 27.78
N LEU A 405 10.07 1.23 27.07
CA LEU A 405 9.48 1.38 25.73
C LEU A 405 8.06 1.92 25.75
N LYS A 406 7.22 1.53 26.74
CA LYS A 406 5.91 2.17 26.93
C LYS A 406 6.05 3.65 27.25
N VAL A 407 7.06 4.02 28.07
CA VAL A 407 7.37 5.43 28.38
C VAL A 407 8.01 6.13 27.18
N PHE A 408 8.90 5.46 26.44
CA PHE A 408 9.56 6.04 25.27
C PHE A 408 8.62 6.10 24.05
N GLY A 409 7.77 5.10 23.85
CA GLY A 409 6.68 5.13 22.85
C GLY A 409 5.69 6.24 23.18
N GLY A 410 5.23 6.35 24.43
CA GLY A 410 4.36 7.44 24.87
C GLY A 410 5.03 8.80 24.90
N LEU A 411 6.35 8.89 25.15
CA LEU A 411 7.13 10.15 25.07
C LEU A 411 7.41 10.54 23.62
N THR A 412 7.72 9.60 22.75
CA THR A 412 7.86 9.87 21.31
C THR A 412 6.52 10.26 20.71
N GLU A 413 5.44 9.59 21.04
CA GLU A 413 4.09 9.96 20.58
C GLU A 413 3.66 11.32 21.13
N ARG A 414 3.84 11.61 22.43
CA ARG A 414 3.59 12.95 23.00
C ARG A 414 4.54 14.02 22.50
N ALA A 415 5.82 13.72 22.30
CA ALA A 415 6.77 14.63 21.67
C ALA A 415 6.45 14.83 20.20
N PHE A 416 6.00 13.80 19.51
CA PHE A 416 5.61 13.86 18.10
C PHE A 416 4.27 14.59 17.89
N ASN A 417 3.37 14.60 18.86
CA ASN A 417 2.08 15.30 18.82
C ASN A 417 2.03 16.59 19.62
N SER A 418 3.12 16.97 20.31
CA SER A 418 3.16 18.19 21.12
C SER A 418 3.13 19.47 20.26
N PRO A 419 2.15 20.38 20.46
CA PRO A 419 2.13 21.68 19.80
C PRO A 419 3.38 22.54 20.08
N PHE A 420 4.03 22.33 21.20
CA PHE A 420 5.25 23.05 21.63
C PHE A 420 6.46 22.72 20.76
N LEU A 421 6.64 21.45 20.35
CA LEU A 421 7.71 21.05 19.43
C LEU A 421 7.36 21.38 17.97
N LEU A 422 6.06 21.52 17.64
CA LEU A 422 5.61 21.97 16.33
C LEU A 422 5.96 23.44 16.06
N GLY A 423 5.99 24.28 17.10
CA GLY A 423 6.33 25.70 16.98
C GLY A 423 7.82 26.03 16.98
N MET A 424 8.70 25.06 17.24
CA MET A 424 10.17 25.28 17.29
C MET A 424 10.90 24.89 15.99
N ILE A 425 10.18 24.44 14.94
CA ILE A 425 10.78 24.13 13.64
C ILE A 425 10.54 25.33 12.72
N PRO A 426 11.58 26.02 12.24
CA PRO A 426 11.42 27.11 11.28
C PRO A 426 10.75 26.60 9.99
N ASP A 427 9.86 27.39 9.43
CA ASP A 427 9.27 27.21 8.11
C ASP A 427 10.36 27.50 7.04
N THR A 428 11.22 26.51 6.76
CA THR A 428 12.14 26.56 5.60
C THR A 428 12.11 25.23 4.88
#